data_a638e4737e3e14a4784db06bc59ea880
#
_entry.id   a638e4737e3e14a4784db06bc59ea880
#
_cell.length_a   1.000
_cell.length_b   1.000
_cell.length_c   1.000
_cell.angle_alpha   90.00
_cell.angle_beta   90.00
_cell.angle_gamma   90.00
#
_symmetry.space_group_name_H-M   'P 1'
#
loop_
_entity.id
_entity.type
_entity.pdbx_description
1 polymer ?
#
loop_
_entity_poly.entity_id
_entity_poly.type
_entity_poly.pdbx_seq_one_letter_code
_entity_poly.pdbx_strand_id
1 'polypeptide(L)'
;VEKIQVARQLEQLGVDVIEAGFPVSSPGDYNSVIEISKAVTWPTICALTRAVEKDIDVAADALRYARHKRIHTGIGTSDSHIKYKFNSNREEIIERAVAAVKYARRYVEDVEFYAEDAGRTDNEYLARVVEAVIKAGATVVNIPDTTGYCLPEEYGAKIKYLMEHVDNIDRAVISTHCHNDLGMATANTFCGVQNGARQVEVTINGIGERAGNTALEEIAMILKCHKGLGIEKNINTTKICSTSRMVSSLMNMPVQPN
;
A
#
# COMPACT_ATOMS: atom_id res chain seq x y z
N VAL A 1 -22.86 3.28 3.41
CA VAL A 1 -23.04 2.94 4.84
C VAL A 1 -22.04 1.87 5.25
N GLU A 2 -21.90 0.78 4.53
CA GLU A 2 -21.04 -0.37 4.84
C GLU A 2 -19.56 -0.03 4.92
N LYS A 3 -19.02 0.73 3.94
CA LYS A 3 -17.62 1.19 3.97
C LYS A 3 -17.29 2.00 5.23
N ILE A 4 -18.25 2.80 5.74
CA ILE A 4 -18.06 3.57 6.97
C ILE A 4 -18.02 2.65 8.20
N GLN A 5 -18.86 1.60 8.22
CA GLN A 5 -18.82 0.60 9.30
C GLN A 5 -17.49 -0.12 9.35
N VAL A 6 -16.96 -0.53 8.19
CA VAL A 6 -15.64 -1.15 8.08
C VAL A 6 -14.55 -0.19 8.55
N ALA A 7 -14.56 1.06 8.09
CA ALA A 7 -13.56 2.05 8.49
C ALA A 7 -13.52 2.30 10.01
N ARG A 8 -14.68 2.41 10.65
CA ARG A 8 -14.77 2.51 12.12
C ARG A 8 -14.26 1.26 12.84
N GLN A 9 -14.53 0.10 12.27
CA GLN A 9 -14.02 -1.16 12.83
C GLN A 9 -12.50 -1.26 12.68
N LEU A 10 -11.94 -0.82 11.55
CA LEU A 10 -10.50 -0.76 11.34
C LEU A 10 -9.82 0.24 12.30
N GLU A 11 -10.45 1.39 12.55
CA GLU A 11 -10.00 2.34 13.58
C GLU A 11 -9.97 1.69 14.97
N GLN A 12 -11.00 0.93 15.37
CA GLN A 12 -11.03 0.20 16.64
C GLN A 12 -10.04 -0.97 16.68
N LEU A 13 -9.74 -1.57 15.53
CA LEU A 13 -8.71 -2.59 15.39
C LEU A 13 -7.31 -2.02 15.60
N GLY A 14 -7.12 -0.71 15.36
CA GLY A 14 -5.87 0.01 15.58
C GLY A 14 -4.95 0.02 14.36
N VAL A 15 -5.50 0.02 13.13
CA VAL A 15 -4.68 0.21 11.93
C VAL A 15 -4.18 1.65 11.83
N ASP A 16 -2.97 1.84 11.32
CA ASP A 16 -2.35 3.15 11.21
C ASP A 16 -2.86 3.94 10.00
N VAL A 17 -3.16 3.25 8.92
CA VAL A 17 -3.63 3.83 7.65
C VAL A 17 -4.83 3.04 7.12
N ILE A 18 -5.82 3.75 6.59
CA ILE A 18 -6.97 3.17 5.86
C ILE A 18 -6.94 3.70 4.43
N GLU A 19 -6.65 2.86 3.46
CA GLU A 19 -6.88 3.20 2.07
C GLU A 19 -8.37 3.09 1.75
N ALA A 20 -9.00 4.25 1.59
CA ALA A 20 -10.46 4.38 1.57
C ALA A 20 -11.07 4.16 0.18
N GLY A 21 -10.27 4.25 -0.87
CA GLY A 21 -10.70 3.99 -2.23
C GLY A 21 -9.90 4.74 -3.30
N PHE A 22 -10.44 4.69 -4.52
CA PHE A 22 -9.89 5.34 -5.72
C PHE A 22 -10.89 6.41 -6.22
N PRO A 23 -10.83 7.64 -5.70
CA PRO A 23 -11.88 8.65 -5.87
C PRO A 23 -12.25 8.99 -7.32
N VAL A 24 -11.28 8.95 -8.24
CA VAL A 24 -11.53 9.26 -9.66
C VAL A 24 -12.31 8.17 -10.38
N SER A 25 -12.37 6.95 -9.82
CA SER A 25 -12.99 5.79 -10.47
C SER A 25 -14.50 5.94 -10.62
N SER A 26 -15.17 6.54 -9.65
CA SER A 26 -16.62 6.76 -9.67
C SER A 26 -17.06 7.81 -8.64
N PRO A 27 -18.25 8.45 -8.86
CA PRO A 27 -18.87 9.30 -7.84
C PRO A 27 -19.11 8.58 -6.51
N GLY A 28 -19.39 7.28 -6.54
CA GLY A 28 -19.57 6.46 -5.36
C GLY A 28 -18.30 6.31 -4.53
N ASP A 29 -17.15 6.07 -5.16
CA ASP A 29 -15.86 6.01 -4.51
C ASP A 29 -15.42 7.37 -3.97
N TYR A 30 -15.60 8.43 -4.75
CA TYR A 30 -15.34 9.80 -4.30
C TYR A 30 -16.12 10.13 -3.01
N ASN A 31 -17.44 9.90 -3.01
CA ASN A 31 -18.27 10.14 -1.84
C ASN A 31 -17.90 9.22 -0.65
N SER A 32 -17.49 7.98 -0.91
CA SER A 32 -17.03 7.06 0.11
C SER A 32 -15.80 7.57 0.85
N VAL A 33 -14.82 8.09 0.13
CA VAL A 33 -13.60 8.68 0.74
C VAL A 33 -13.97 9.89 1.60
N ILE A 34 -14.86 10.77 1.13
CA ILE A 34 -15.35 11.92 1.92
C ILE A 34 -16.01 11.45 3.23
N GLU A 35 -16.93 10.50 3.15
CA GLU A 35 -17.68 10.06 4.33
C GLU A 35 -16.80 9.27 5.32
N ILE A 36 -15.84 8.48 4.84
CA ILE A 36 -14.83 7.86 5.69
C ILE A 36 -13.97 8.92 6.37
N SER A 37 -13.52 9.94 5.62
CA SER A 37 -12.72 11.04 6.15
C SER A 37 -13.39 11.81 7.28
N LYS A 38 -14.74 11.88 7.27
CA LYS A 38 -15.54 12.48 8.35
C LYS A 38 -15.77 11.53 9.52
N ALA A 39 -15.77 10.24 9.29
CA ALA A 39 -16.25 9.23 10.23
C ALA A 39 -15.18 8.71 11.19
N VAL A 40 -13.90 8.78 10.82
CA VAL A 40 -12.75 8.30 11.60
C VAL A 40 -11.75 9.44 11.84
N THR A 41 -11.01 9.35 12.93
CA THR A 41 -10.18 10.49 13.39
C THR A 41 -8.71 10.13 13.64
N TRP A 42 -8.45 8.88 13.98
CA TRP A 42 -7.15 8.41 14.40
C TRP A 42 -6.26 7.97 13.24
N PRO A 43 -6.72 7.05 12.36
CA PRO A 43 -5.88 6.59 11.26
C PRO A 43 -5.67 7.68 10.21
N THR A 44 -4.58 7.59 9.49
CA THR A 44 -4.39 8.33 8.26
C THR A 44 -5.35 7.78 7.19
N ILE A 45 -6.12 8.65 6.55
CA ILE A 45 -6.96 8.26 5.42
C ILE A 45 -6.16 8.44 4.15
N CYS A 46 -6.04 7.35 3.41
CA CYS A 46 -5.29 7.27 2.16
C CYS A 46 -6.24 7.15 0.97
N ALA A 47 -5.90 7.78 -0.14
CA ALA A 47 -6.64 7.67 -1.40
C ALA A 47 -5.68 7.32 -2.54
N LEU A 48 -6.04 6.28 -3.30
CA LEU A 48 -5.28 5.82 -4.45
C LEU A 48 -5.44 6.76 -5.64
N THR A 49 -4.35 6.99 -6.37
CA THR A 49 -4.31 7.73 -7.64
C THR A 49 -3.33 7.08 -8.60
N ARG A 50 -3.54 7.24 -9.88
CA ARG A 50 -2.47 7.06 -10.86
C ARG A 50 -1.56 8.29 -10.86
N ALA A 51 -0.40 8.19 -11.48
CA ALA A 51 0.52 9.33 -11.69
C ALA A 51 -0.04 10.32 -12.74
N VAL A 52 -1.22 10.87 -12.46
CA VAL A 52 -2.00 11.78 -13.30
C VAL A 52 -2.54 12.91 -12.44
N GLU A 53 -2.29 14.16 -12.81
CA GLU A 53 -2.69 15.33 -12.03
C GLU A 53 -4.18 15.35 -11.67
N LYS A 54 -5.06 15.03 -12.65
CA LYS A 54 -6.50 14.96 -12.42
C LYS A 54 -6.90 13.97 -11.32
N ASP A 55 -6.24 12.81 -11.26
CA ASP A 55 -6.52 11.81 -10.23
C ASP A 55 -6.12 12.35 -8.85
N ILE A 56 -4.96 13.02 -8.79
CA ILE A 56 -4.42 13.63 -7.57
C ILE A 56 -5.33 14.78 -7.09
N ASP A 57 -5.83 15.63 -7.98
CA ASP A 57 -6.78 16.71 -7.65
C ASP A 57 -8.05 16.15 -7.02
N VAL A 58 -8.64 15.12 -7.63
CA VAL A 58 -9.87 14.48 -7.13
C VAL A 58 -9.63 13.81 -5.77
N ALA A 59 -8.47 13.16 -5.57
CA ALA A 59 -8.12 12.56 -4.30
C ALA A 59 -7.89 13.61 -3.21
N ALA A 60 -7.18 14.69 -3.51
CA ALA A 60 -6.95 15.80 -2.59
C ALA A 60 -8.27 16.42 -2.11
N ASP A 61 -9.21 16.65 -3.03
CA ASP A 61 -10.53 17.17 -2.70
C ASP A 61 -11.36 16.17 -1.86
N ALA A 62 -11.34 14.89 -2.20
CA ALA A 62 -12.04 13.86 -1.42
C ALA A 62 -11.50 13.73 0.02
N LEU A 63 -10.20 13.93 0.20
CA LEU A 63 -9.53 13.86 1.50
C LEU A 63 -9.63 15.13 2.36
N ARG A 64 -10.31 16.18 1.88
CA ARG A 64 -10.31 17.51 2.55
C ARG A 64 -10.78 17.49 4.00
N TYR A 65 -11.63 16.52 4.37
CA TYR A 65 -12.13 16.37 5.74
C TYR A 65 -11.31 15.43 6.62
N ALA A 66 -10.33 14.71 6.05
CA ALA A 66 -9.48 13.84 6.83
C ALA A 66 -8.55 14.64 7.75
N ARG A 67 -8.45 14.21 9.00
CA ARG A 67 -7.54 14.83 9.98
C ARG A 67 -6.08 14.54 9.62
N HIS A 68 -5.79 13.30 9.28
CA HIS A 68 -4.52 12.82 8.75
C HIS A 68 -4.80 12.26 7.36
N LYS A 69 -4.08 12.71 6.36
CA LYS A 69 -4.37 12.39 4.97
C LYS A 69 -3.12 12.07 4.19
N ARG A 70 -3.24 11.06 3.32
CA ARG A 70 -2.18 10.61 2.43
C ARG A 70 -2.73 10.48 1.02
N ILE A 71 -1.95 10.89 0.04
CA ILE A 71 -2.17 10.56 -1.37
C ILE A 71 -1.23 9.42 -1.74
N HIS A 72 -1.77 8.33 -2.26
CA HIS A 72 -1.05 7.17 -2.74
C HIS A 72 -1.05 7.20 -4.27
N THR A 73 0.06 7.62 -4.86
CA THR A 73 0.21 7.77 -6.31
C THR A 73 1.29 6.84 -6.84
N GLY A 74 1.21 6.43 -8.10
CA GLY A 74 2.25 5.54 -8.64
C GLY A 74 2.09 5.24 -10.12
N ILE A 75 3.06 4.48 -10.62
CA ILE A 75 3.17 4.08 -12.02
C ILE A 75 3.90 2.74 -12.14
N GLY A 76 3.59 1.98 -13.20
CA GLY A 76 4.26 0.71 -13.47
C GLY A 76 5.73 0.89 -13.84
N THR A 77 6.61 0.10 -13.21
CA THR A 77 8.06 0.21 -13.34
C THR A 77 8.70 -0.96 -14.08
N SER A 78 8.00 -2.09 -14.26
CA SER A 78 8.55 -3.22 -15.02
C SER A 78 8.72 -2.89 -16.51
N ASP A 79 9.70 -3.49 -17.15
CA ASP A 79 9.92 -3.34 -18.60
C ASP A 79 8.67 -3.75 -19.40
N SER A 80 7.90 -4.72 -18.91
CA SER A 80 6.61 -5.11 -19.49
C SER A 80 5.61 -3.95 -19.47
N HIS A 81 5.45 -3.28 -18.31
CA HIS A 81 4.55 -2.12 -18.20
C HIS A 81 5.08 -0.93 -19.02
N ILE A 82 6.36 -0.63 -18.95
CA ILE A 82 6.98 0.46 -19.70
C ILE A 82 6.70 0.29 -21.20
N LYS A 83 6.96 -0.90 -21.73
CA LYS A 83 6.83 -1.17 -23.16
C LYS A 83 5.37 -1.28 -23.61
N TYR A 84 4.55 -2.09 -22.92
CA TYR A 84 3.24 -2.49 -23.44
C TYR A 84 2.07 -1.70 -22.85
N LYS A 85 2.20 -1.16 -21.63
CA LYS A 85 1.15 -0.34 -20.98
C LYS A 85 1.32 1.13 -21.31
N PHE A 86 2.58 1.63 -21.30
CA PHE A 86 2.86 3.06 -21.47
C PHE A 86 3.46 3.44 -22.81
N ASN A 87 3.97 2.48 -23.59
CA ASN A 87 4.72 2.72 -24.82
C ASN A 87 5.80 3.80 -24.64
N SER A 88 6.62 3.63 -23.62
CA SER A 88 7.55 4.63 -23.06
C SER A 88 8.92 4.00 -22.82
N ASN A 89 9.79 4.70 -22.11
CA ASN A 89 11.11 4.25 -21.69
C ASN A 89 11.33 4.49 -20.18
N ARG A 90 12.40 3.90 -19.64
CA ARG A 90 12.70 3.95 -18.20
C ARG A 90 12.87 5.36 -17.67
N GLU A 91 13.51 6.28 -18.42
CA GLU A 91 13.74 7.65 -17.99
C GLU A 91 12.44 8.46 -17.92
N GLU A 92 11.59 8.37 -18.95
CA GLU A 92 10.28 9.03 -18.94
C GLU A 92 9.39 8.54 -17.78
N ILE A 93 9.48 7.26 -17.40
CA ILE A 93 8.73 6.72 -16.26
C ILE A 93 9.22 7.37 -14.95
N ILE A 94 10.54 7.53 -14.79
CA ILE A 94 11.09 8.26 -13.62
C ILE A 94 10.60 9.71 -13.60
N GLU A 95 10.64 10.40 -14.72
CA GLU A 95 10.17 11.79 -14.81
C GLU A 95 8.69 11.92 -14.43
N ARG A 96 7.83 11.01 -14.93
CA ARG A 96 6.40 10.96 -14.60
C ARG A 96 6.17 10.65 -13.12
N ALA A 97 6.93 9.71 -12.55
CA ALA A 97 6.87 9.38 -11.12
C ALA A 97 7.23 10.59 -10.25
N VAL A 98 8.34 11.26 -10.55
CA VAL A 98 8.80 12.48 -9.86
C VAL A 98 7.78 13.60 -9.97
N ALA A 99 7.23 13.83 -11.18
CA ALA A 99 6.22 14.86 -11.39
C ALA A 99 4.97 14.61 -10.55
N ALA A 100 4.48 13.37 -10.50
CA ALA A 100 3.30 13.00 -9.73
C ALA A 100 3.51 13.20 -8.21
N VAL A 101 4.65 12.76 -7.68
CA VAL A 101 4.99 12.98 -6.26
C VAL A 101 5.07 14.46 -5.93
N LYS A 102 5.78 15.26 -6.73
CA LYS A 102 5.86 16.72 -6.54
C LYS A 102 4.49 17.38 -6.61
N TYR A 103 3.62 16.91 -7.51
CA TYR A 103 2.27 17.44 -7.64
C TYR A 103 1.41 17.11 -6.42
N ALA A 104 1.44 15.86 -5.95
CA ALA A 104 0.73 15.45 -4.73
C ALA A 104 1.22 16.20 -3.47
N ARG A 105 2.50 16.49 -3.38
CA ARG A 105 3.10 17.29 -2.29
C ARG A 105 2.54 18.71 -2.17
N ARG A 106 1.88 19.22 -3.20
CA ARG A 106 1.21 20.54 -3.15
C ARG A 106 -0.04 20.51 -2.27
N TYR A 107 -0.64 19.32 -2.05
CA TYR A 107 -1.88 19.12 -1.33
C TYR A 107 -1.70 18.49 0.05
N VAL A 108 -0.72 17.60 0.19
CA VAL A 108 -0.49 16.83 1.42
C VAL A 108 1.01 16.73 1.73
N GLU A 109 1.33 16.60 3.03
CA GLU A 109 2.71 16.37 3.46
C GLU A 109 3.09 14.88 3.38
N ASP A 110 2.13 13.98 3.49
CA ASP A 110 2.32 12.54 3.45
C ASP A 110 1.93 12.00 2.07
N VAL A 111 2.93 11.61 1.29
CA VAL A 111 2.76 11.05 -0.06
C VAL A 111 3.37 9.67 -0.11
N GLU A 112 2.56 8.68 -0.41
CA GLU A 112 3.02 7.33 -0.72
C GLU A 112 3.13 7.13 -2.24
N PHE A 113 4.25 6.55 -2.67
CA PHE A 113 4.46 6.20 -4.06
C PHE A 113 4.52 4.68 -4.22
N TYR A 114 3.72 4.11 -5.13
CA TYR A 114 3.82 2.70 -5.48
C TYR A 114 4.53 2.49 -6.82
N ALA A 115 5.53 1.61 -6.82
CA ALA A 115 6.22 1.15 -8.02
C ALA A 115 5.46 -0.09 -8.56
N GLU A 116 4.33 0.10 -9.28
CA GLU A 116 3.51 -1.02 -9.76
C GLU A 116 4.37 -2.04 -10.52
N ASP A 117 4.16 -3.32 -10.23
CA ASP A 117 4.92 -4.44 -10.79
C ASP A 117 6.41 -4.46 -10.39
N ALA A 118 6.72 -3.93 -9.21
CA ALA A 118 8.08 -3.93 -8.67
C ALA A 118 8.66 -5.35 -8.53
N GLY A 119 7.84 -6.35 -8.27
CA GLY A 119 8.27 -7.74 -8.20
C GLY A 119 9.06 -8.18 -9.44
N ARG A 120 8.64 -7.72 -10.62
CA ARG A 120 9.29 -8.01 -11.91
C ARG A 120 10.23 -6.91 -12.42
N THR A 121 10.41 -5.84 -11.65
CA THR A 121 11.29 -4.73 -12.03
C THR A 121 12.74 -5.07 -11.69
N ASP A 122 13.65 -4.71 -12.59
CA ASP A 122 15.10 -4.80 -12.36
C ASP A 122 15.51 -4.00 -11.11
N ASN A 123 16.37 -4.58 -10.26
CA ASN A 123 16.69 -4.00 -8.97
C ASN A 123 17.44 -2.66 -9.06
N GLU A 124 18.38 -2.53 -10.00
CA GLU A 124 19.16 -1.29 -10.18
C GLU A 124 18.24 -0.17 -10.67
N TYR A 125 17.38 -0.46 -11.63
CA TYR A 125 16.40 0.51 -12.11
C TYR A 125 15.38 0.88 -11.04
N LEU A 126 14.88 -0.11 -10.27
CA LEU A 126 13.96 0.14 -9.18
C LEU A 126 14.58 1.06 -8.11
N ALA A 127 15.84 0.83 -7.76
CA ALA A 127 16.57 1.69 -6.82
C ALA A 127 16.64 3.15 -7.31
N ARG A 128 16.89 3.37 -8.60
CA ARG A 128 16.87 4.72 -9.21
C ARG A 128 15.49 5.37 -9.12
N VAL A 129 14.43 4.62 -9.36
CA VAL A 129 13.04 5.10 -9.21
C VAL A 129 12.78 5.51 -7.77
N VAL A 130 13.10 4.63 -6.81
CA VAL A 130 12.88 4.85 -5.37
C VAL A 130 13.64 6.09 -4.90
N GLU A 131 14.92 6.22 -5.22
CA GLU A 131 15.72 7.38 -4.87
C GLU A 131 15.14 8.69 -5.44
N ALA A 132 14.71 8.67 -6.70
CA ALA A 132 14.15 9.84 -7.37
C ALA A 132 12.81 10.28 -6.74
N VAL A 133 11.92 9.37 -6.39
CA VAL A 133 10.63 9.71 -5.77
C VAL A 133 10.79 10.16 -4.31
N ILE A 134 11.72 9.59 -3.56
CA ILE A 134 12.07 10.07 -2.21
C ILE A 134 12.63 11.50 -2.29
N LYS A 135 13.53 11.77 -3.22
CA LYS A 135 14.06 13.12 -3.47
C LYS A 135 12.96 14.11 -3.88
N ALA A 136 11.92 13.64 -4.58
CA ALA A 136 10.74 14.42 -4.95
C ALA A 136 9.80 14.72 -3.78
N GLY A 137 9.92 13.98 -2.66
CA GLY A 137 9.17 14.18 -1.42
C GLY A 137 8.23 13.05 -1.03
N ALA A 138 8.35 11.86 -1.61
CA ALA A 138 7.64 10.69 -1.12
C ALA A 138 8.10 10.35 0.31
N THR A 139 7.14 10.13 1.20
CA THR A 139 7.35 9.77 2.61
C THR A 139 7.28 8.26 2.83
N VAL A 140 6.58 7.57 1.93
CA VAL A 140 6.48 6.11 1.88
C VAL A 140 6.68 5.65 0.45
N VAL A 141 7.39 4.54 0.26
CA VAL A 141 7.53 3.91 -1.05
C VAL A 141 7.09 2.45 -0.95
N ASN A 142 6.04 2.13 -1.68
CA ASN A 142 5.45 0.81 -1.74
C ASN A 142 6.07 -0.01 -2.89
N ILE A 143 6.46 -1.24 -2.56
CA ILE A 143 7.13 -2.20 -3.45
C ILE A 143 6.19 -3.39 -3.67
N PRO A 144 5.27 -3.34 -4.64
CA PRO A 144 4.29 -4.41 -4.82
C PRO A 144 4.83 -5.61 -5.61
N ASP A 145 4.55 -6.80 -5.10
CA ASP A 145 4.51 -8.03 -5.88
C ASP A 145 3.13 -8.13 -6.55
N THR A 146 2.96 -7.34 -7.61
CA THR A 146 1.67 -7.14 -8.27
C THR A 146 1.12 -8.40 -8.93
N THR A 147 1.98 -9.26 -9.43
CA THR A 147 1.58 -10.54 -10.05
C THR A 147 1.45 -11.68 -9.05
N GLY A 148 1.94 -11.51 -7.81
CA GLY A 148 1.92 -12.54 -6.79
C GLY A 148 2.84 -13.73 -7.08
N TYR A 149 3.92 -13.52 -7.84
CA TYR A 149 4.81 -14.60 -8.33
C TYR A 149 6.18 -14.62 -7.65
N CYS A 150 6.50 -13.64 -6.81
CA CYS A 150 7.75 -13.65 -6.07
C CYS A 150 7.79 -14.80 -5.07
N LEU A 151 8.96 -15.42 -4.93
CA LEU A 151 9.26 -16.28 -3.80
C LEU A 151 9.71 -15.43 -2.60
N PRO A 152 9.55 -15.89 -1.35
CA PRO A 152 9.88 -15.09 -0.17
C PRO A 152 11.33 -14.59 -0.14
N GLU A 153 12.28 -15.44 -0.52
CA GLU A 153 13.70 -15.07 -0.57
C GLU A 153 13.98 -14.02 -1.66
N GLU A 154 13.34 -14.13 -2.82
CA GLU A 154 13.47 -13.17 -3.92
C GLU A 154 12.91 -11.80 -3.52
N TYR A 155 11.72 -11.79 -2.92
CA TYR A 155 11.09 -10.55 -2.47
C TYR A 155 11.86 -9.89 -1.33
N GLY A 156 12.28 -10.68 -0.34
CA GLY A 156 13.13 -10.21 0.75
C GLY A 156 14.46 -9.64 0.25
N ALA A 157 15.13 -10.31 -0.69
CA ALA A 157 16.36 -9.85 -1.31
C ALA A 157 16.17 -8.53 -2.08
N LYS A 158 15.03 -8.33 -2.74
CA LYS A 158 14.69 -7.06 -3.40
C LYS A 158 14.57 -5.91 -2.41
N ILE A 159 13.87 -6.10 -1.30
CA ILE A 159 13.77 -5.08 -0.23
C ILE A 159 15.15 -4.78 0.35
N LYS A 160 15.93 -5.82 0.66
CA LYS A 160 17.30 -5.66 1.14
C LYS A 160 18.18 -4.86 0.17
N TYR A 161 18.08 -5.16 -1.13
CA TYR A 161 18.81 -4.45 -2.16
C TYR A 161 18.50 -2.95 -2.14
N LEU A 162 17.22 -2.58 -2.04
CA LEU A 162 16.82 -1.16 -1.94
C LEU A 162 17.37 -0.49 -0.69
N MET A 163 17.31 -1.18 0.46
CA MET A 163 17.85 -0.66 1.73
C MET A 163 19.36 -0.42 1.68
N GLU A 164 20.08 -1.17 0.85
CA GLU A 164 21.55 -1.10 0.75
C GLU A 164 22.06 -0.15 -0.37
N HIS A 165 21.21 0.12 -1.41
CA HIS A 165 21.67 0.83 -2.63
C HIS A 165 20.91 2.12 -2.93
N VAL A 166 19.94 2.53 -2.11
CA VAL A 166 19.24 3.80 -2.25
C VAL A 166 19.80 4.79 -1.23
N ASP A 167 20.54 5.77 -1.69
CA ASP A 167 21.32 6.70 -0.83
C ASP A 167 20.46 7.48 0.18
N ASN A 168 19.22 7.79 -0.16
CA ASN A 168 18.30 8.56 0.67
C ASN A 168 17.19 7.72 1.31
N ILE A 169 17.38 6.41 1.45
CA ILE A 169 16.35 5.46 1.92
C ILE A 169 15.85 5.76 3.33
N ASP A 170 16.68 6.35 4.17
CA ASP A 170 16.37 6.76 5.54
C ASP A 170 15.33 7.89 5.64
N ARG A 171 15.04 8.55 4.52
CA ARG A 171 14.07 9.65 4.44
C ARG A 171 12.65 9.21 4.14
N ALA A 172 12.42 7.92 3.89
CA ALA A 172 11.12 7.35 3.62
C ALA A 172 10.94 5.98 4.27
N VAL A 173 9.71 5.57 4.45
CA VAL A 173 9.36 4.22 4.89
C VAL A 173 9.18 3.32 3.67
N ILE A 174 9.79 2.14 3.67
CA ILE A 174 9.51 1.13 2.65
C ILE A 174 8.31 0.31 3.08
N SER A 175 7.34 0.19 2.17
CA SER A 175 6.11 -0.56 2.32
C SER A 175 6.10 -1.81 1.45
N THR A 176 5.50 -2.88 1.94
CA THR A 176 5.26 -4.11 1.17
C THR A 176 3.79 -4.23 0.77
N HIS A 177 3.54 -4.75 -0.43
CA HIS A 177 2.22 -5.09 -0.92
C HIS A 177 2.32 -6.38 -1.74
N CYS A 178 1.79 -7.48 -1.25
CA CYS A 178 1.97 -8.78 -1.89
C CYS A 178 0.64 -9.43 -2.23
N HIS A 179 0.49 -9.87 -3.48
CA HIS A 179 -0.63 -10.69 -3.95
C HIS A 179 -0.36 -12.17 -3.72
N ASN A 180 -1.43 -12.96 -3.70
CA ASN A 180 -1.41 -14.34 -3.20
C ASN A 180 -1.55 -15.40 -4.29
N ASP A 181 -1.20 -15.08 -5.52
CA ASP A 181 -1.39 -15.97 -6.68
C ASP A 181 -0.67 -17.32 -6.54
N LEU A 182 0.52 -17.33 -5.94
CA LEU A 182 1.24 -18.56 -5.60
C LEU A 182 1.11 -18.97 -4.12
N GLY A 183 0.21 -18.35 -3.36
CA GLY A 183 0.03 -18.66 -1.94
C GLY A 183 1.16 -18.14 -1.03
N MET A 184 1.94 -17.16 -1.48
CA MET A 184 3.15 -16.68 -0.78
C MET A 184 3.02 -15.26 -0.21
N ALA A 185 1.84 -14.62 -0.31
CA ALA A 185 1.69 -13.21 0.05
C ALA A 185 2.17 -12.88 1.47
N THR A 186 1.73 -13.63 2.48
CA THR A 186 2.13 -13.42 3.87
C THR A 186 3.62 -13.69 4.10
N ALA A 187 4.16 -14.75 3.47
CA ALA A 187 5.57 -15.08 3.56
C ALA A 187 6.44 -13.99 2.91
N ASN A 188 6.05 -13.49 1.72
CA ASN A 188 6.73 -12.40 1.04
C ASN A 188 6.71 -11.12 1.87
N THR A 189 5.54 -10.72 2.36
CA THR A 189 5.38 -9.56 3.23
C THR A 189 6.28 -9.65 4.47
N PHE A 190 6.27 -10.80 5.15
CA PHE A 190 7.10 -11.00 6.32
C PHE A 190 8.60 -10.98 6.00
N CYS A 191 9.04 -11.59 4.90
CA CYS A 191 10.42 -11.47 4.41
C CYS A 191 10.80 -10.03 4.10
N GLY A 192 9.90 -9.23 3.53
CA GLY A 192 10.11 -7.80 3.32
C GLY A 192 10.34 -7.05 4.64
N VAL A 193 9.54 -7.34 5.67
CA VAL A 193 9.70 -6.76 7.01
C VAL A 193 11.05 -7.15 7.63
N GLN A 194 11.46 -8.41 7.51
CA GLN A 194 12.77 -8.87 8.00
C GLN A 194 13.95 -8.16 7.30
N ASN A 195 13.75 -7.69 6.07
CA ASN A 195 14.78 -7.03 5.27
C ASN A 195 14.67 -5.50 5.22
N GLY A 196 13.84 -4.88 6.08
CA GLY A 196 13.87 -3.43 6.28
C GLY A 196 12.55 -2.70 6.03
N ALA A 197 11.52 -3.33 5.46
CA ALA A 197 10.22 -2.70 5.35
C ALA A 197 9.61 -2.42 6.73
N ARG A 198 8.90 -1.30 6.85
CA ARG A 198 8.28 -0.86 8.11
C ARG A 198 6.81 -0.46 7.96
N GLN A 199 6.27 -0.53 6.77
CA GLN A 199 4.84 -0.53 6.49
C GLN A 199 4.47 -1.81 5.73
N VAL A 200 3.28 -2.33 5.99
CA VAL A 200 2.70 -3.47 5.26
C VAL A 200 1.29 -3.10 4.80
N GLU A 201 1.02 -3.28 3.53
CA GLU A 201 -0.31 -3.17 2.96
C GLU A 201 -0.96 -4.55 2.98
N VAL A 202 -2.06 -4.63 3.71
CA VAL A 202 -2.73 -5.88 4.02
C VAL A 202 -4.24 -5.69 3.98
N THR A 203 -4.98 -6.76 3.87
CA THR A 203 -6.44 -6.72 3.85
C THR A 203 -7.03 -7.65 4.89
N ILE A 204 -8.24 -7.33 5.36
CA ILE A 204 -8.98 -8.24 6.24
C ILE A 204 -9.32 -9.51 5.45
N ASN A 205 -9.06 -10.68 6.05
CA ASN A 205 -9.24 -12.00 5.45
C ASN A 205 -8.42 -12.26 4.17
N GLY A 206 -7.43 -11.44 3.87
CA GLY A 206 -6.66 -11.54 2.64
C GLY A 206 -7.47 -11.24 1.37
N ILE A 207 -8.60 -10.56 1.48
CA ILE A 207 -9.45 -10.22 0.33
C ILE A 207 -8.68 -9.31 -0.62
N GLY A 208 -8.78 -9.58 -1.92
CA GLY A 208 -8.10 -8.79 -2.94
C GLY A 208 -8.35 -9.32 -4.34
N GLU A 209 -7.60 -8.82 -5.29
CA GLU A 209 -7.68 -9.26 -6.68
C GLU A 209 -7.24 -10.71 -6.82
N ARG A 210 -7.84 -11.43 -7.76
CA ARG A 210 -7.54 -12.83 -8.13
C ARG A 210 -7.55 -13.79 -6.93
N ALA A 211 -6.36 -14.12 -6.40
CA ALA A 211 -6.19 -15.02 -5.25
C ALA A 211 -6.10 -14.29 -3.89
N GLY A 212 -6.22 -12.98 -3.90
CA GLY A 212 -6.19 -12.13 -2.71
C GLY A 212 -4.83 -11.51 -2.42
N ASN A 213 -4.75 -10.88 -1.24
CA ASN A 213 -3.61 -10.16 -0.73
C ASN A 213 -3.09 -10.82 0.57
N THR A 214 -2.03 -10.26 1.12
CA THR A 214 -1.61 -10.60 2.49
C THR A 214 -2.74 -10.33 3.48
N ALA A 215 -3.05 -11.29 4.33
CA ALA A 215 -4.05 -11.12 5.38
C ALA A 215 -3.48 -10.33 6.57
N LEU A 216 -4.21 -9.29 7.00
CA LEU A 216 -3.85 -8.48 8.18
C LEU A 216 -3.70 -9.36 9.42
N GLU A 217 -4.63 -10.29 9.61
CA GLU A 217 -4.69 -11.20 10.75
C GLU A 217 -3.40 -12.02 10.90
N GLU A 218 -2.87 -12.51 9.79
CA GLU A 218 -1.67 -13.36 9.77
C GLU A 218 -0.44 -12.53 10.18
N ILE A 219 -0.22 -11.38 9.58
CA ILE A 219 0.92 -10.50 9.93
C ILE A 219 0.78 -10.00 11.37
N ALA A 220 -0.41 -9.60 11.81
CA ALA A 220 -0.64 -9.14 13.17
C ALA A 220 -0.31 -10.23 14.20
N MET A 221 -0.65 -11.49 13.91
CA MET A 221 -0.37 -12.61 14.80
C MET A 221 1.08 -13.07 14.73
N ILE A 222 1.74 -13.04 13.58
CA ILE A 222 3.19 -13.28 13.47
C ILE A 222 3.94 -12.31 14.39
N LEU A 223 3.67 -11.01 14.27
CA LEU A 223 4.31 -9.99 15.09
C LEU A 223 3.98 -10.11 16.59
N LYS A 224 2.77 -10.58 16.92
CA LYS A 224 2.37 -10.81 18.32
C LYS A 224 3.05 -12.02 18.94
N CYS A 225 3.15 -13.12 18.20
CA CYS A 225 3.68 -14.38 18.71
C CYS A 225 5.22 -14.39 18.77
N HIS A 226 5.88 -13.63 17.90
CA HIS A 226 7.34 -13.58 17.78
C HIS A 226 7.93 -12.28 18.32
N LYS A 227 7.79 -12.06 19.64
CA LYS A 227 8.26 -10.84 20.33
C LYS A 227 9.74 -10.52 20.14
N GLY A 228 10.56 -11.54 19.87
CA GLY A 228 12.00 -11.39 19.62
C GLY A 228 12.33 -10.58 18.34
N LEU A 229 11.34 -10.29 17.48
CA LEU A 229 11.51 -9.44 16.30
C LEU A 229 11.71 -7.96 16.64
N GLY A 230 11.34 -7.51 17.85
CA GLY A 230 11.49 -6.13 18.29
C GLY A 230 10.64 -5.12 17.49
N ILE A 231 9.56 -5.59 16.83
CA ILE A 231 8.66 -4.76 16.03
C ILE A 231 7.39 -4.50 16.84
N GLU A 232 7.14 -3.23 17.11
CA GLU A 232 5.91 -2.78 17.77
C GLU A 232 4.78 -2.57 16.73
N LYS A 233 3.54 -2.75 17.19
CA LYS A 233 2.33 -2.54 16.40
C LYS A 233 1.17 -2.11 17.29
N ASN A 234 0.23 -1.36 16.72
CA ASN A 234 -0.95 -0.86 17.42
C ASN A 234 -2.18 -1.79 17.31
N ILE A 235 -2.09 -2.90 16.58
CA ILE A 235 -3.22 -3.79 16.31
C ILE A 235 -3.76 -4.42 17.59
N ASN A 236 -5.02 -4.16 17.91
CA ASN A 236 -5.77 -4.82 18.96
C ASN A 236 -6.24 -6.20 18.50
N THR A 237 -5.43 -7.21 18.75
CA THR A 237 -5.69 -8.58 18.28
C THR A 237 -6.98 -9.19 18.84
N THR A 238 -7.58 -8.65 19.91
CA THR A 238 -8.87 -9.12 20.43
C THR A 238 -10.06 -8.76 19.51
N LYS A 239 -9.85 -7.81 18.60
CA LYS A 239 -10.83 -7.37 17.60
C LYS A 239 -10.76 -8.13 16.27
N ILE A 240 -9.72 -8.94 16.04
CA ILE A 240 -9.51 -9.65 14.76
C ILE A 240 -10.74 -10.46 14.37
N CYS A 241 -11.21 -11.38 15.21
CA CYS A 241 -12.34 -12.25 14.86
C CYS A 241 -13.64 -11.49 14.58
N SER A 242 -13.93 -10.43 15.33
CA SER A 242 -15.13 -9.61 15.09
C SER A 242 -15.03 -8.81 13.79
N THR A 243 -13.83 -8.30 13.45
CA THR A 243 -13.57 -7.59 12.20
C THR A 243 -13.68 -8.53 11.01
N SER A 244 -13.04 -9.68 11.07
CA SER A 244 -13.10 -10.72 10.04
C SER A 244 -14.54 -11.13 9.72
N ARG A 245 -15.34 -11.42 10.74
CA ARG A 245 -16.78 -11.78 10.57
C ARG A 245 -17.59 -10.65 9.96
N MET A 246 -17.37 -9.41 10.40
CA MET A 246 -18.06 -8.24 9.85
C MET A 246 -17.78 -8.09 8.36
N VAL A 247 -16.51 -8.11 7.95
CA VAL A 247 -16.10 -7.95 6.55
C VAL A 247 -16.64 -9.11 5.70
N SER A 248 -16.50 -10.35 6.18
CA SER A 248 -17.05 -11.54 5.52
C SER A 248 -18.56 -11.42 5.27
N SER A 249 -19.30 -10.97 6.28
CA SER A 249 -20.76 -10.78 6.18
C SER A 249 -21.14 -9.66 5.20
N LEU A 250 -20.50 -8.49 5.29
CA LEU A 250 -20.79 -7.32 4.45
C LEU A 250 -20.47 -7.58 2.98
N MET A 251 -19.40 -8.31 2.70
CA MET A 251 -18.97 -8.64 1.34
C MET A 251 -19.63 -9.92 0.79
N ASN A 252 -20.37 -10.64 1.62
CA ASN A 252 -20.89 -11.98 1.29
C ASN A 252 -19.80 -12.93 0.77
N MET A 253 -18.62 -12.84 1.36
CA MET A 253 -17.45 -13.67 1.04
C MET A 253 -17.06 -14.47 2.29
N PRO A 254 -17.33 -15.79 2.34
CA PRO A 254 -16.94 -16.60 3.48
C PRO A 254 -15.43 -16.66 3.62
N VAL A 255 -14.94 -16.66 4.86
CA VAL A 255 -13.54 -16.96 5.14
C VAL A 255 -13.26 -18.40 4.73
N GLN A 256 -12.09 -18.65 4.15
CA GLN A 256 -11.71 -20.01 3.76
C GLN A 256 -11.71 -20.95 4.98
N PRO A 257 -12.20 -22.21 4.82
CA PRO A 257 -12.42 -23.12 5.94
C PRO A 257 -11.17 -23.88 6.40
N ASN A 258 -10.01 -23.42 6.12
CA ASN A 258 -8.74 -24.05 6.50
C ASN A 258 -7.93 -23.24 7.51
#